data_e5a19e72400c0a475aaebc95b3d49fd2
#
_entry.id   e5a19e72400c0a475aaebc95b3d49fd2
#
_cell.length_a   1.000
_cell.length_b   1.000
_cell.length_c   1.000
_cell.angle_alpha   90.00
_cell.angle_beta   90.00
_cell.angle_gamma   90.00
#
_symmetry.space_group_name_H-M   'P 1'
#
loop_
_entity.id
_entity.type
_entity.pdbx_description
1 polymer ?
#
loop_
_entity_poly.entity_id
_entity_poly.type
_entity_poly.pdbx_seq_one_letter_code
_entity_poly.pdbx_strand_id
1 'polypeptide(L)'
;MARTPFFRTLTRILRAGRAAERTGMSLDQIAEIERERRIVSRRRFLEMSAAAATLPLAVSACGSPVEPVDSEPKIVIVGAGIAGLHCAYRLRKLGLSSKIYDGANRIGGRMFSDRSTFPDGQHCELGGELIDTGHATMRDLATELGIDLLDFKDDDPMLNTLVAHIDGKVLTAQEILSGYAPIAAKIDEALATLTDQEDLFVYYNKPNGGEALDAMSLKAWLDSINAMGPVRELLEVAYNIEYGLETDVTNCLNMLFLISTDTMTFAPFGDSDELYHTKTGNSTYIERLAEELDPEQIELESVLTAMREDSDGTYTLTFTRGGSTFEVKADHVVLALPFTKLREVQIDVDFPAVKKTAINELGYGTNAKLMVGFSSRPWRAQGSNGETFTDMMYQASWETSRLQPGESGIITNFTGGDQGIAVGEGTPEQRAADFLTQFDAVFPGVKAAHNGKVARFHWPTYPFTKGSYSAYKVGQYTKIAGSEIERYKNVHFAGEHTSLDAQGYMEGGALTGAMAADEVAADLGISTQKLVAGERRPSNLWMPEERIFARARAARGQRRWKKALRSLAPVKG
;
A
#
# COMPACT_ATOMS: atom_id res chain seq x y z
N MET A 1 -3.37 -22.84 -1.75
CA MET A 1 -2.76 -24.18 -1.94
C MET A 1 -1.37 -24.36 -1.31
N ALA A 2 -0.83 -23.38 -0.56
CA ALA A 2 0.57 -23.42 -0.10
C ALA A 2 0.80 -23.96 1.33
N ARG A 3 -0.15 -24.63 1.96
CA ARG A 3 -0.03 -25.08 3.38
C ARG A 3 -0.35 -26.54 3.68
N THR A 4 -0.45 -27.41 2.67
CA THR A 4 -0.49 -28.85 2.97
C THR A 4 0.92 -29.34 3.39
N PRO A 5 1.03 -30.34 4.28
CA PRO A 5 2.31 -30.94 4.65
C PRO A 5 3.11 -31.37 3.41
N PHE A 6 2.44 -31.81 2.36
CA PHE A 6 3.02 -32.20 1.07
C PHE A 6 3.72 -31.01 0.38
N PHE A 7 3.08 -29.84 0.32
CA PHE A 7 3.67 -28.67 -0.34
C PHE A 7 4.88 -28.10 0.44
N ARG A 8 4.85 -28.15 1.78
CA ARG A 8 6.03 -27.81 2.60
C ARG A 8 7.20 -28.76 2.35
N THR A 9 6.90 -30.05 2.21
CA THR A 9 7.90 -31.07 1.89
C THR A 9 8.47 -30.85 0.50
N LEU A 10 7.63 -30.58 -0.50
CA LEU A 10 8.04 -30.29 -1.87
C LEU A 10 8.92 -29.02 -1.94
N THR A 11 8.53 -27.95 -1.27
CA THR A 11 9.31 -26.70 -1.21
C THR A 11 10.66 -26.93 -0.55
N ARG A 12 10.74 -27.80 0.47
CA ARG A 12 11.99 -28.13 1.16
C ARG A 12 12.91 -28.97 0.25
N ILE A 13 12.36 -29.95 -0.46
CA ILE A 13 13.10 -30.76 -1.43
C ILE A 13 13.64 -29.89 -2.57
N LEU A 14 12.84 -28.98 -3.10
CA LEU A 14 13.25 -28.06 -4.15
C LEU A 14 14.34 -27.06 -3.68
N ARG A 15 14.29 -26.61 -2.42
CA ARG A 15 15.35 -25.78 -1.84
C ARG A 15 16.66 -26.55 -1.67
N ALA A 16 16.59 -27.77 -1.18
CA ALA A 16 17.74 -28.65 -1.04
C ALA A 16 18.34 -29.01 -2.42
N GLY A 17 17.52 -29.30 -3.42
CA GLY A 17 17.96 -29.55 -4.79
C GLY A 17 18.71 -28.35 -5.40
N ARG A 18 18.22 -27.14 -5.21
CA ARG A 18 18.89 -25.91 -5.67
C ARG A 18 20.20 -25.61 -4.94
N ALA A 19 20.27 -25.95 -3.65
CA ALA A 19 21.51 -25.82 -2.89
C ALA A 19 22.55 -26.85 -3.38
N ALA A 20 22.14 -28.08 -3.70
CA ALA A 20 22.97 -29.12 -4.27
C ALA A 20 23.56 -28.69 -5.63
N GLU A 21 22.74 -28.21 -6.56
CA GLU A 21 23.19 -27.70 -7.86
C GLU A 21 24.20 -26.54 -7.74
N ARG A 22 23.98 -25.64 -6.78
CA ARG A 22 24.81 -24.45 -6.62
C ARG A 22 26.13 -24.70 -5.91
N THR A 23 26.20 -25.73 -5.06
CA THR A 23 27.37 -26.03 -4.23
C THR A 23 28.13 -27.27 -4.69
N GLY A 24 27.55 -28.07 -5.59
CA GLY A 24 28.08 -29.39 -5.98
C GLY A 24 27.99 -30.46 -4.89
N MET A 25 27.25 -30.17 -3.80
CA MET A 25 27.07 -31.07 -2.65
C MET A 25 25.89 -32.02 -2.89
N SER A 26 25.94 -33.23 -2.30
CA SER A 26 24.80 -34.14 -2.34
C SER A 26 23.62 -33.62 -1.49
N LEU A 27 22.39 -34.07 -1.80
CA LEU A 27 21.18 -33.72 -1.02
C LEU A 27 21.31 -34.12 0.45
N ASP A 28 22.00 -35.22 0.74
CA ASP A 28 22.25 -35.68 2.12
C ASP A 28 23.19 -34.76 2.87
N GLN A 29 24.26 -34.27 2.23
CA GLN A 29 25.17 -33.30 2.80
C GLN A 29 24.47 -31.96 3.11
N ILE A 30 23.56 -31.51 2.27
CA ILE A 30 22.78 -30.29 2.49
C ILE A 30 21.77 -30.49 3.61
N ALA A 31 21.13 -31.65 3.68
CA ALA A 31 20.22 -31.99 4.78
C ALA A 31 20.94 -32.04 6.13
N GLU A 32 22.18 -32.53 6.17
CA GLU A 32 23.04 -32.56 7.35
C GLU A 32 23.42 -31.14 7.82
N ILE A 33 23.85 -30.27 6.89
CA ILE A 33 24.17 -28.86 7.17
C ILE A 33 22.94 -28.10 7.70
N GLU A 34 21.75 -28.34 7.14
CA GLU A 34 20.51 -27.74 7.67
C GLU A 34 20.15 -28.27 9.06
N ARG A 35 20.47 -29.53 9.34
CA ARG A 35 20.27 -30.15 10.65
C ARG A 35 21.23 -29.57 11.70
N GLU A 36 22.51 -29.46 11.36
CA GLU A 36 23.53 -28.84 12.22
C GLU A 36 23.25 -27.36 12.52
N ARG A 37 22.84 -26.59 11.51
CA ARG A 37 22.42 -25.18 11.71
C ARG A 37 21.26 -25.04 12.69
N ARG A 38 20.32 -25.98 12.74
CA ARG A 38 19.24 -25.99 13.73
C ARG A 38 19.73 -26.32 15.12
N ILE A 39 20.71 -27.21 15.27
CA ILE A 39 21.29 -27.61 16.54
C ILE A 39 22.16 -26.47 17.09
N VAL A 40 22.99 -25.86 16.27
CA VAL A 40 23.88 -24.75 16.66
C VAL A 40 23.06 -23.51 17.03
N SER A 41 21.95 -23.21 16.34
CA SER A 41 21.09 -22.08 16.69
C SER A 41 20.38 -22.27 18.04
N ARG A 42 19.96 -23.49 18.39
CA ARG A 42 19.39 -23.81 19.70
C ARG A 42 20.43 -23.76 20.81
N ARG A 43 21.65 -24.25 20.55
CA ARG A 43 22.75 -24.27 21.55
C ARG A 43 23.25 -22.85 21.82
N ARG A 44 23.48 -22.01 20.82
CA ARG A 44 23.81 -20.59 20.97
C ARG A 44 22.74 -19.79 21.71
N PHE A 45 21.46 -20.08 21.48
CA PHE A 45 20.38 -19.46 22.22
C PHE A 45 20.41 -19.80 23.69
N LEU A 46 20.70 -21.05 24.04
CA LEU A 46 20.83 -21.49 25.45
C LEU A 46 22.11 -20.97 26.11
N GLU A 47 23.22 -20.90 25.39
CA GLU A 47 24.50 -20.36 25.88
C GLU A 47 24.44 -18.84 26.09
N MET A 48 23.77 -18.09 25.25
CA MET A 48 23.54 -16.64 25.42
C MET A 48 22.57 -16.34 26.57
N SER A 49 21.60 -17.21 26.85
CA SER A 49 20.69 -17.07 27.99
C SER A 49 21.38 -17.37 29.33
N ALA A 50 22.42 -18.21 29.33
CA ALA A 50 23.21 -18.52 30.53
C ALA A 50 24.31 -17.47 30.81
N ALA A 51 24.84 -16.81 29.77
CA ALA A 51 25.89 -15.79 29.92
C ALA A 51 25.37 -14.43 30.44
N ALA A 52 24.07 -14.17 30.33
CA ALA A 52 23.44 -12.92 30.79
C ALA A 52 23.24 -12.87 32.32
N ALA A 53 23.50 -13.99 33.05
CA ALA A 53 23.22 -14.10 34.47
C ALA A 53 24.44 -13.85 35.39
N THR A 54 25.64 -13.60 34.86
CA THR A 54 26.85 -13.42 35.70
C THR A 54 27.78 -12.33 35.17
N LEU A 55 27.43 -11.06 35.37
CA LEU A 55 28.41 -9.96 35.33
C LEU A 55 28.24 -9.07 36.55
N PRO A 56 29.26 -8.91 37.42
CA PRO A 56 29.22 -7.96 38.51
C PRO A 56 29.43 -6.54 37.99
N LEU A 57 28.58 -5.62 38.46
CA LEU A 57 28.72 -4.18 38.29
C LEU A 57 30.03 -3.67 38.91
N ALA A 58 31.02 -3.34 38.11
CA ALA A 58 32.13 -2.52 38.53
C ALA A 58 31.82 -1.05 38.15
N VAL A 59 31.42 -0.27 39.13
CA VAL A 59 31.32 1.19 39.03
C VAL A 59 32.72 1.76 39.10
N SER A 60 33.22 2.31 38.00
CA SER A 60 34.41 3.17 38.00
C SER A 60 33.96 4.60 37.82
N ALA A 61 34.00 5.35 38.92
CA ALA A 61 33.72 6.78 38.91
C ALA A 61 34.99 7.53 38.51
N CYS A 62 34.99 8.15 37.31
CA CYS A 62 35.76 9.36 36.97
C CYS A 62 35.20 9.90 35.66
N GLY A 63 34.34 10.86 35.74
CA GLY A 63 33.86 11.66 34.62
C GLY A 63 33.41 13.02 35.15
N SER A 64 33.96 14.08 34.58
CA SER A 64 33.53 15.47 34.82
C SER A 64 32.02 15.60 34.75
N PRO A 65 31.39 16.52 35.46
CA PRO A 65 29.95 16.70 35.40
C PRO A 65 29.59 17.14 33.99
N VAL A 66 28.96 16.24 33.22
CA VAL A 66 28.17 16.62 32.08
C VAL A 66 26.95 17.31 32.66
N GLU A 67 26.73 18.57 32.31
CA GLU A 67 25.48 19.24 32.64
C GLU A 67 24.30 18.37 32.19
N PRO A 68 23.27 18.19 33.02
CA PRO A 68 22.09 17.44 32.60
C PRO A 68 21.48 18.18 31.41
N VAL A 69 21.44 17.55 30.24
CA VAL A 69 20.58 17.95 29.13
C VAL A 69 19.16 17.68 29.57
N ASP A 70 18.57 18.66 30.20
CA ASP A 70 17.26 18.59 30.82
C ASP A 70 16.20 19.05 29.84
N SER A 71 15.84 18.19 28.87
CA SER A 71 14.46 18.13 28.32
C SER A 71 14.36 16.92 27.39
N GLU A 72 13.33 16.10 27.59
CA GLU A 72 12.95 15.06 26.62
C GLU A 72 12.81 15.70 25.23
N PRO A 73 13.32 15.03 24.16
CA PRO A 73 13.26 15.58 22.81
C PRO A 73 11.79 15.80 22.39
N LYS A 74 11.50 16.97 21.89
CA LYS A 74 10.15 17.34 21.43
C LYS A 74 9.94 16.78 20.02
N ILE A 75 9.20 15.69 19.92
CA ILE A 75 8.84 15.04 18.65
C ILE A 75 7.41 15.47 18.29
N VAL A 76 7.26 16.14 17.15
CA VAL A 76 5.97 16.57 16.61
C VAL A 76 5.64 15.80 15.34
N ILE A 77 4.47 15.18 15.32
CA ILE A 77 3.92 14.46 14.18
C ILE A 77 2.74 15.27 13.62
N VAL A 78 2.75 15.52 12.32
CA VAL A 78 1.65 16.24 11.63
C VAL A 78 0.87 15.25 10.77
N GLY A 79 -0.36 14.97 11.20
CA GLY A 79 -1.26 13.99 10.60
C GLY A 79 -1.51 12.79 11.51
N ALA A 80 -2.80 12.55 11.85
CA ALA A 80 -3.28 11.41 12.64
C ALA A 80 -3.90 10.31 11.76
N GLY A 81 -3.35 10.09 10.55
CA GLY A 81 -3.60 8.92 9.73
C GLY A 81 -2.81 7.71 10.21
N ILE A 82 -2.93 6.57 9.51
CA ILE A 82 -2.21 5.33 9.86
C ILE A 82 -0.69 5.55 9.99
N ALA A 83 -0.09 6.39 9.16
CA ALA A 83 1.34 6.68 9.21
C ALA A 83 1.74 7.40 10.50
N GLY A 84 1.03 8.49 10.85
CA GLY A 84 1.35 9.26 12.05
C GLY A 84 1.04 8.50 13.35
N LEU A 85 -0.10 7.81 13.40
CA LEU A 85 -0.49 7.00 14.58
C LEU A 85 0.46 5.81 14.78
N HIS A 86 0.84 5.10 13.71
CA HIS A 86 1.79 4.01 13.82
C HIS A 86 3.19 4.51 14.19
N CYS A 87 3.61 5.67 13.68
CA CYS A 87 4.86 6.32 14.10
C CYS A 87 4.84 6.60 15.62
N ALA A 88 3.80 7.26 16.13
CA ALA A 88 3.68 7.56 17.55
C ALA A 88 3.65 6.30 18.42
N TYR A 89 2.90 5.28 18.01
CA TYR A 89 2.84 3.99 18.68
C TYR A 89 4.23 3.32 18.77
N ARG A 90 5.00 3.32 17.68
CA ARG A 90 6.37 2.80 17.65
C ARG A 90 7.31 3.58 18.56
N LEU A 91 7.25 4.92 18.53
CA LEU A 91 8.01 5.80 19.42
C LEU A 91 7.70 5.49 20.89
N ARG A 92 6.41 5.38 21.24
CA ARG A 92 6.00 4.98 22.60
C ARG A 92 6.58 3.64 23.04
N LYS A 93 6.60 2.63 22.16
CA LYS A 93 7.23 1.32 22.46
C LYS A 93 8.75 1.43 22.72
N LEU A 94 9.38 2.46 22.19
CA LEU A 94 10.79 2.78 22.42
C LEU A 94 11.01 3.65 23.67
N GLY A 95 9.94 4.05 24.35
CA GLY A 95 9.98 4.92 25.54
C GLY A 95 10.08 6.40 25.19
N LEU A 96 9.77 6.79 23.94
CA LEU A 96 9.74 8.16 23.46
C LEU A 96 8.30 8.70 23.44
N SER A 97 8.13 9.95 23.85
CA SER A 97 6.85 10.67 23.75
C SER A 97 6.83 11.52 22.47
N SER A 98 5.64 11.64 21.86
CA SER A 98 5.42 12.50 20.71
C SER A 98 4.07 13.21 20.81
N LYS A 99 3.90 14.35 20.14
CA LYS A 99 2.66 15.08 20.05
C LYS A 99 2.15 15.04 18.61
N ILE A 100 0.90 14.67 18.40
CA ILE A 100 0.27 14.56 17.07
C ILE A 100 -0.69 15.72 16.86
N TYR A 101 -0.61 16.39 15.72
CA TYR A 101 -1.55 17.43 15.30
C TYR A 101 -2.21 17.01 13.99
N ASP A 102 -3.54 17.07 13.91
CA ASP A 102 -4.31 16.79 12.71
C ASP A 102 -5.31 17.91 12.41
N GLY A 103 -5.42 18.31 11.16
CA GLY A 103 -6.34 19.37 10.73
C GLY A 103 -7.81 18.95 10.75
N ALA A 104 -8.11 17.65 10.66
CA ALA A 104 -9.47 17.14 10.68
C ALA A 104 -10.04 17.07 12.11
N ASN A 105 -11.35 16.89 12.21
CA ASN A 105 -12.06 16.64 13.48
C ASN A 105 -12.13 15.15 13.83
N ARG A 106 -11.40 14.30 13.11
CA ARG A 106 -11.29 12.85 13.33
C ARG A 106 -9.89 12.35 13.03
N ILE A 107 -9.50 11.25 13.66
CA ILE A 107 -8.30 10.48 13.34
C ILE A 107 -8.55 9.56 12.13
N GLY A 108 -7.50 8.97 11.59
CA GLY A 108 -7.53 7.89 10.60
C GLY A 108 -7.27 8.31 9.16
N GLY A 109 -7.37 9.61 8.84
CA GLY A 109 -7.09 10.09 7.49
C GLY A 109 -7.94 9.36 6.44
N ARG A 110 -7.26 8.62 5.51
CA ARG A 110 -7.90 7.86 4.42
C ARG A 110 -8.34 6.43 4.81
N MET A 111 -8.19 6.02 6.06
CA MET A 111 -8.86 4.84 6.63
C MET A 111 -10.11 5.30 7.37
N PHE A 112 -11.27 4.96 6.82
CA PHE A 112 -12.55 5.44 7.33
C PHE A 112 -13.66 4.46 7.00
N SER A 113 -14.25 3.84 8.03
CA SER A 113 -15.34 2.86 7.92
C SER A 113 -16.68 3.51 8.27
N ASP A 114 -17.73 3.17 7.53
CA ASP A 114 -19.13 3.44 7.90
C ASP A 114 -19.77 2.16 8.43
N ARG A 115 -20.15 2.17 9.70
CA ARG A 115 -20.75 1.03 10.42
C ARG A 115 -22.23 1.26 10.72
N SER A 116 -22.86 2.26 10.13
CA SER A 116 -24.20 2.71 10.51
C SER A 116 -25.20 2.76 9.38
N THR A 117 -24.79 2.93 8.15
CA THR A 117 -25.69 3.13 7.00
C THR A 117 -26.41 1.85 6.58
N PHE A 118 -25.74 0.70 6.63
CA PHE A 118 -26.23 -0.55 6.09
C PHE A 118 -26.83 -1.45 7.17
N PRO A 119 -27.84 -2.30 6.83
CA PRO A 119 -28.49 -3.21 7.78
C PRO A 119 -27.60 -4.40 8.15
N ASP A 120 -28.14 -5.29 8.99
CA ASP A 120 -27.53 -6.57 9.40
C ASP A 120 -26.20 -6.44 10.16
N GLY A 121 -25.86 -5.23 10.65
CA GLY A 121 -24.57 -4.98 11.28
C GLY A 121 -23.41 -4.93 10.27
N GLN A 122 -23.72 -4.79 8.98
CA GLN A 122 -22.73 -4.66 7.93
C GLN A 122 -22.08 -3.27 7.94
N HIS A 123 -20.87 -3.21 7.44
CA HIS A 123 -20.10 -1.97 7.31
C HIS A 123 -19.49 -1.89 5.91
N CYS A 124 -19.07 -0.68 5.54
CA CYS A 124 -18.30 -0.44 4.33
C CYS A 124 -17.12 0.48 4.59
N GLU A 125 -16.13 0.44 3.70
CA GLU A 125 -14.98 1.32 3.76
C GLU A 125 -15.16 2.51 2.82
N LEU A 126 -15.24 3.70 3.41
CA LEU A 126 -15.24 4.96 2.66
C LEU A 126 -13.87 5.29 2.07
N GLY A 127 -12.81 4.66 2.59
CA GLY A 127 -11.42 4.80 2.16
C GLY A 127 -10.77 3.45 1.83
N GLY A 128 -9.54 3.24 2.33
CA GLY A 128 -8.77 2.01 2.12
C GLY A 128 -9.53 0.79 2.66
N GLU A 129 -9.66 -0.25 1.83
CA GLU A 129 -10.52 -1.40 2.11
C GLU A 129 -9.73 -2.71 2.19
N LEU A 130 -9.06 -3.09 1.13
CA LEU A 130 -8.51 -4.43 0.98
C LEU A 130 -7.04 -4.49 1.42
N ILE A 131 -6.63 -5.64 1.95
CA ILE A 131 -5.29 -5.90 2.45
C ILE A 131 -4.75 -7.15 1.74
N ASP A 132 -3.59 -7.05 1.12
CA ASP A 132 -2.94 -8.16 0.42
C ASP A 132 -2.24 -9.12 1.37
N THR A 133 -2.02 -10.33 0.89
CA THR A 133 -1.13 -11.29 1.56
C THR A 133 0.29 -10.72 1.73
N GLY A 134 0.75 -9.87 0.79
CA GLY A 134 2.03 -9.18 0.82
C GLY A 134 2.12 -8.02 1.81
N HIS A 135 1.00 -7.49 2.30
CA HIS A 135 0.92 -6.35 3.22
C HIS A 135 1.32 -6.76 4.65
N ALA A 136 2.62 -7.01 4.83
CA ALA A 136 3.17 -7.57 6.07
C ALA A 136 2.96 -6.65 7.27
N THR A 137 3.15 -5.32 7.11
CA THR A 137 3.03 -4.36 8.21
C THR A 137 1.59 -4.30 8.73
N MET A 138 0.61 -4.22 7.82
CA MET A 138 -0.81 -4.21 8.21
C MET A 138 -1.22 -5.51 8.90
N ARG A 139 -0.78 -6.67 8.38
CA ARG A 139 -1.12 -7.98 8.95
C ARG A 139 -0.43 -8.26 10.30
N ASP A 140 0.82 -7.83 10.44
CA ASP A 140 1.55 -7.91 11.72
C ASP A 140 0.89 -6.98 12.75
N LEU A 141 0.51 -5.77 12.33
CA LEU A 141 -0.19 -4.81 13.18
C LEU A 141 -1.57 -5.33 13.61
N ALA A 142 -2.32 -6.01 12.71
CA ALA A 142 -3.57 -6.69 13.07
C ALA A 142 -3.35 -7.71 14.18
N THR A 143 -2.31 -8.54 14.05
CA THR A 143 -1.95 -9.54 15.05
C THR A 143 -1.56 -8.89 16.38
N GLU A 144 -0.76 -7.83 16.34
CA GLU A 144 -0.26 -7.13 17.52
C GLU A 144 -1.38 -6.42 18.31
N LEU A 145 -2.33 -5.83 17.58
CA LEU A 145 -3.45 -5.09 18.16
C LEU A 145 -4.72 -5.95 18.39
N GLY A 146 -4.64 -7.27 18.12
CA GLY A 146 -5.77 -8.18 18.29
C GLY A 146 -6.95 -7.89 17.36
N ILE A 147 -6.67 -7.53 16.10
CA ILE A 147 -7.67 -7.22 15.08
C ILE A 147 -7.96 -8.47 14.24
N ASP A 148 -9.22 -8.89 14.18
CA ASP A 148 -9.66 -10.01 13.36
C ASP A 148 -9.76 -9.59 11.87
N LEU A 149 -9.14 -10.39 11.00
CA LEU A 149 -9.25 -10.26 9.56
C LEU A 149 -10.14 -11.36 8.99
N LEU A 150 -11.02 -11.01 8.07
CA LEU A 150 -11.72 -11.93 7.18
C LEU A 150 -10.76 -12.35 6.07
N ASP A 151 -10.68 -13.64 5.74
CA ASP A 151 -9.92 -14.17 4.60
C ASP A 151 -10.91 -14.54 3.50
N PHE A 152 -10.88 -13.87 2.37
CA PHE A 152 -11.78 -14.09 1.25
C PHE A 152 -11.62 -15.46 0.57
N LYS A 153 -10.61 -16.24 0.94
CA LYS A 153 -10.53 -17.67 0.59
C LYS A 153 -11.60 -18.51 1.26
N ASP A 154 -12.21 -17.99 2.32
CA ASP A 154 -13.33 -18.66 3.02
C ASP A 154 -14.68 -18.40 2.32
N ASP A 155 -14.72 -17.52 1.31
CA ASP A 155 -15.92 -17.30 0.49
C ASP A 155 -16.15 -18.47 -0.50
N ASP A 156 -17.32 -18.53 -1.12
CA ASP A 156 -17.71 -19.57 -2.06
C ASP A 156 -16.74 -19.61 -3.28
N PRO A 157 -15.92 -20.66 -3.41
CA PRO A 157 -14.94 -20.77 -4.47
C PRO A 157 -15.54 -21.01 -5.87
N MET A 158 -16.85 -21.24 -5.95
CA MET A 158 -17.56 -21.45 -7.23
C MET A 158 -18.00 -20.14 -7.88
N LEU A 159 -17.94 -19.03 -7.17
CA LEU A 159 -18.28 -17.72 -7.72
C LEU A 159 -17.19 -17.24 -8.67
N ASN A 160 -17.62 -16.67 -9.81
CA ASN A 160 -16.72 -15.97 -10.71
C ASN A 160 -16.21 -14.71 -10.03
N THR A 161 -14.89 -14.56 -9.96
CA THR A 161 -14.20 -13.47 -9.28
C THR A 161 -13.89 -12.27 -10.19
N LEU A 162 -14.24 -12.33 -11.48
CA LEU A 162 -14.05 -11.23 -12.42
C LEU A 162 -15.06 -11.31 -13.55
N VAL A 163 -15.89 -10.28 -13.69
CA VAL A 163 -16.76 -10.08 -14.86
C VAL A 163 -16.26 -8.84 -15.63
N ALA A 164 -15.58 -9.06 -16.76
CA ALA A 164 -15.17 -7.99 -17.66
C ALA A 164 -16.28 -7.75 -18.69
N HIS A 165 -17.01 -6.65 -18.57
CA HIS A 165 -18.08 -6.26 -19.48
C HIS A 165 -17.61 -5.07 -20.34
N ILE A 166 -17.19 -5.35 -21.57
CA ILE A 166 -16.60 -4.40 -22.51
C ILE A 166 -17.34 -4.49 -23.85
N ASP A 167 -17.58 -3.37 -24.49
CA ASP A 167 -18.31 -3.30 -25.78
C ASP A 167 -19.70 -3.97 -25.71
N GLY A 168 -20.40 -3.82 -24.58
CA GLY A 168 -21.75 -4.36 -24.38
C GLY A 168 -21.82 -5.87 -24.21
N LYS A 169 -20.70 -6.56 -23.97
CA LYS A 169 -20.64 -8.01 -23.74
C LYS A 169 -19.68 -8.40 -22.61
N VAL A 170 -19.96 -9.52 -21.96
CA VAL A 170 -19.03 -10.13 -21.02
C VAL A 170 -17.94 -10.88 -21.81
N LEU A 171 -16.68 -10.54 -21.55
CA LEU A 171 -15.53 -11.23 -22.14
C LEU A 171 -15.30 -12.58 -21.47
N THR A 172 -15.05 -13.60 -22.27
CA THR A 172 -14.60 -14.90 -21.77
C THR A 172 -13.13 -14.85 -21.33
N ALA A 173 -12.74 -15.72 -20.43
CA ALA A 173 -11.34 -15.85 -20.03
C ALA A 173 -10.41 -16.10 -21.24
N GLN A 174 -10.87 -16.88 -22.24
CA GLN A 174 -10.11 -17.13 -23.47
C GLN A 174 -9.92 -15.86 -24.30
N GLU A 175 -10.94 -15.01 -24.44
CA GLU A 175 -10.83 -13.73 -25.14
C GLU A 175 -9.85 -12.79 -24.43
N ILE A 176 -9.92 -12.71 -23.09
CA ILE A 176 -9.00 -11.91 -22.29
C ILE A 176 -7.56 -12.40 -22.47
N LEU A 177 -7.28 -13.68 -22.23
CA LEU A 177 -5.93 -14.23 -22.31
C LEU A 177 -5.35 -14.12 -23.73
N SER A 178 -6.16 -14.38 -24.76
CA SER A 178 -5.71 -14.29 -26.15
C SER A 178 -5.39 -12.86 -26.58
N GLY A 179 -6.21 -11.89 -26.15
CA GLY A 179 -5.98 -10.47 -26.42
C GLY A 179 -4.82 -9.90 -25.59
N TYR A 180 -4.60 -10.42 -24.38
CA TYR A 180 -3.53 -9.97 -23.50
C TYR A 180 -2.14 -10.48 -23.91
N ALA A 181 -2.02 -11.71 -24.44
CA ALA A 181 -0.74 -12.33 -24.74
C ALA A 181 0.21 -11.47 -25.61
N PRO A 182 -0.24 -10.83 -26.69
CA PRO A 182 0.63 -9.95 -27.49
C PRO A 182 1.05 -8.69 -26.71
N ILE A 183 0.19 -8.13 -25.85
CA ILE A 183 0.51 -6.98 -25.02
C ILE A 183 1.54 -7.36 -23.95
N ALA A 184 1.39 -8.51 -23.29
CA ALA A 184 2.35 -9.03 -22.32
C ALA A 184 3.76 -9.19 -22.91
N ALA A 185 3.86 -9.66 -24.17
CA ALA A 185 5.15 -9.75 -24.86
C ALA A 185 5.80 -8.37 -25.06
N LYS A 186 5.00 -7.34 -25.37
CA LYS A 186 5.49 -5.96 -25.52
C LYS A 186 5.87 -5.32 -24.19
N ILE A 187 5.21 -5.67 -23.09
CA ILE A 187 5.62 -5.26 -21.73
C ILE A 187 7.00 -5.85 -21.42
N ASP A 188 7.21 -7.15 -21.66
CA ASP A 188 8.52 -7.78 -21.45
C ASP A 188 9.62 -7.14 -22.34
N GLU A 189 9.32 -6.80 -23.60
CA GLU A 189 10.24 -6.07 -24.49
C GLU A 189 10.58 -4.69 -23.92
N ALA A 190 9.59 -3.92 -23.46
CA ALA A 190 9.79 -2.59 -22.89
C ALA A 190 10.65 -2.65 -21.61
N LEU A 191 10.34 -3.55 -20.68
CA LEU A 191 11.12 -3.74 -19.45
C LEU A 191 12.54 -4.23 -19.72
N ALA A 192 12.78 -4.97 -20.80
CA ALA A 192 14.10 -5.41 -21.21
C ALA A 192 15.02 -4.27 -21.70
N THR A 193 14.48 -3.08 -21.98
CA THR A 193 15.26 -1.89 -22.35
C THR A 193 15.93 -1.23 -21.16
N LEU A 194 15.44 -1.49 -19.94
CA LEU A 194 16.03 -0.95 -18.73
C LEU A 194 17.43 -1.53 -18.49
N THR A 195 18.36 -0.69 -18.04
CA THR A 195 19.78 -1.06 -17.90
C THR A 195 20.05 -2.02 -16.75
N ASP A 196 19.43 -1.77 -15.59
CA ASP A 196 19.53 -2.64 -14.43
C ASP A 196 18.38 -3.65 -14.43
N GLN A 197 18.66 -4.85 -14.92
CA GLN A 197 17.67 -5.94 -14.94
C GLN A 197 17.51 -6.62 -13.57
N GLU A 198 18.28 -6.21 -12.58
CA GLU A 198 18.14 -6.66 -11.20
C GLU A 198 17.18 -5.80 -10.43
N ASP A 199 17.20 -4.51 -10.68
CA ASP A 199 16.28 -3.51 -10.16
C ASP A 199 15.69 -2.72 -11.33
N LEU A 200 14.52 -3.13 -11.75
CA LEU A 200 13.81 -2.53 -12.89
C LEU A 200 13.26 -1.13 -12.60
N PHE A 201 13.32 -0.68 -11.33
CA PHE A 201 12.69 0.59 -10.96
C PHE A 201 13.45 1.80 -11.54
N VAL A 202 12.71 2.87 -11.79
CA VAL A 202 13.21 4.16 -12.30
C VAL A 202 13.08 5.18 -11.18
N TYR A 203 14.21 5.79 -10.80
CA TYR A 203 14.25 6.82 -9.76
C TYR A 203 14.89 8.10 -10.29
N TYR A 204 14.64 9.22 -9.62
CA TYR A 204 15.21 10.51 -9.99
C TYR A 204 16.75 10.51 -9.99
N ASN A 205 17.38 9.78 -9.08
CA ASN A 205 18.84 9.65 -8.94
C ASN A 205 19.41 8.41 -9.64
N LYS A 206 18.53 7.50 -10.13
CA LYS A 206 18.86 6.30 -10.89
C LYS A 206 17.83 6.09 -12.00
N PRO A 207 17.92 6.81 -13.12
CA PRO A 207 16.93 6.73 -14.20
C PRO A 207 16.84 5.38 -14.89
N ASN A 208 17.84 4.52 -14.71
CA ASN A 208 17.88 3.14 -15.18
C ASN A 208 17.64 2.95 -16.70
N GLY A 209 17.88 3.97 -17.52
CA GLY A 209 17.55 3.94 -18.96
C GLY A 209 16.04 4.05 -19.26
N GLY A 210 15.24 4.42 -18.26
CA GLY A 210 13.80 4.50 -18.35
C GLY A 210 13.22 5.82 -18.85
N GLU A 211 14.08 6.77 -19.24
CA GLU A 211 13.66 8.15 -19.61
C GLU A 211 12.67 8.16 -20.77
N ALA A 212 12.84 7.29 -21.76
CA ALA A 212 11.93 7.19 -22.90
C ALA A 212 10.55 6.63 -22.51
N LEU A 213 10.51 5.69 -21.57
CA LEU A 213 9.24 5.16 -21.03
C LEU A 213 8.59 6.17 -20.10
N ASP A 214 9.37 6.83 -19.24
CA ASP A 214 8.86 7.87 -18.33
C ASP A 214 8.22 9.05 -19.08
N ALA A 215 8.70 9.36 -20.29
CA ALA A 215 8.14 10.40 -21.15
C ALA A 215 6.79 10.03 -21.81
N MET A 216 6.27 8.82 -21.57
CA MET A 216 5.03 8.33 -22.21
C MET A 216 3.90 8.16 -21.19
N SER A 217 2.70 8.56 -21.58
CA SER A 217 1.48 8.15 -20.90
C SER A 217 1.16 6.68 -21.18
N LEU A 218 0.31 6.07 -20.35
CA LEU A 218 -0.18 4.71 -20.60
C LEU A 218 -0.86 4.60 -21.96
N LYS A 219 -1.75 5.56 -22.29
CA LYS A 219 -2.42 5.60 -23.59
C LYS A 219 -1.41 5.67 -24.73
N ALA A 220 -0.43 6.57 -24.65
CA ALA A 220 0.59 6.74 -25.70
C ALA A 220 1.43 5.45 -25.86
N TRP A 221 1.74 4.75 -24.78
CA TRP A 221 2.47 3.49 -24.84
C TRP A 221 1.63 2.38 -25.51
N LEU A 222 0.35 2.24 -25.13
CA LEU A 222 -0.58 1.28 -25.77
C LEU A 222 -0.75 1.57 -27.27
N ASP A 223 -0.83 2.85 -27.66
CA ASP A 223 -0.88 3.28 -29.07
C ASP A 223 0.41 2.88 -29.81
N SER A 224 1.58 3.07 -29.18
CA SER A 224 2.89 2.79 -29.78
C SER A 224 3.11 1.31 -30.11
N ILE A 225 2.47 0.41 -29.37
CA ILE A 225 2.54 -1.04 -29.61
C ILE A 225 1.36 -1.54 -30.48
N ASN A 226 0.52 -0.64 -31.00
CA ASN A 226 -0.72 -0.94 -31.73
C ASN A 226 -1.64 -1.90 -30.94
N ALA A 227 -1.76 -1.74 -29.62
CA ALA A 227 -2.74 -2.48 -28.84
C ALA A 227 -4.14 -2.09 -29.26
N MET A 228 -5.01 -3.07 -29.49
CA MET A 228 -6.38 -2.85 -29.99
C MET A 228 -7.35 -3.85 -29.36
N GLY A 229 -8.64 -3.52 -29.48
CA GLY A 229 -9.75 -4.39 -29.07
C GLY A 229 -10.04 -4.36 -27.57
N PRO A 230 -10.99 -5.21 -27.11
CA PRO A 230 -11.59 -5.08 -25.78
C PRO A 230 -10.61 -5.28 -24.62
N VAL A 231 -9.50 -5.99 -24.84
CA VAL A 231 -8.48 -6.15 -23.77
C VAL A 231 -7.67 -4.87 -23.55
N ARG A 232 -7.45 -4.07 -24.61
CA ARG A 232 -6.89 -2.73 -24.46
C ARG A 232 -7.80 -1.86 -23.58
N GLU A 233 -9.09 -1.84 -23.87
CA GLU A 233 -10.07 -1.06 -23.11
C GLU A 233 -10.16 -1.53 -21.67
N LEU A 234 -10.14 -2.85 -21.45
CA LEU A 234 -10.07 -3.43 -20.10
C LEU A 234 -8.83 -2.94 -19.34
N LEU A 235 -7.66 -2.86 -19.98
CA LEU A 235 -6.45 -2.32 -19.36
C LEU A 235 -6.57 -0.82 -19.08
N GLU A 236 -7.15 -0.05 -20.00
CA GLU A 236 -7.37 1.38 -19.79
C GLU A 236 -8.28 1.64 -18.59
N VAL A 237 -9.37 0.87 -18.44
CA VAL A 237 -10.24 0.94 -17.27
C VAL A 237 -9.50 0.52 -15.99
N ALA A 238 -8.82 -0.64 -16.02
CA ALA A 238 -8.11 -1.16 -14.84
C ALA A 238 -7.08 -0.16 -14.30
N TYR A 239 -6.33 0.50 -15.17
CA TYR A 239 -5.30 1.45 -14.74
C TYR A 239 -5.81 2.87 -14.53
N ASN A 240 -6.96 3.24 -15.09
CA ASN A 240 -7.67 4.45 -14.70
C ASN A 240 -8.13 4.37 -13.24
N ILE A 241 -8.76 3.25 -12.85
CA ILE A 241 -9.23 3.06 -11.47
C ILE A 241 -8.08 2.78 -10.49
N GLU A 242 -7.02 2.09 -10.93
CA GLU A 242 -5.87 1.79 -10.05
C GLU A 242 -5.17 3.07 -9.60
N TYR A 243 -4.94 4.01 -10.50
CA TYR A 243 -4.21 5.25 -10.21
C TYR A 243 -5.09 6.49 -10.07
N GLY A 244 -6.37 6.38 -10.40
CA GLY A 244 -7.32 7.50 -10.35
C GLY A 244 -6.99 8.63 -11.33
N LEU A 245 -6.24 8.35 -12.37
CA LEU A 245 -5.82 9.29 -13.40
C LEU A 245 -6.23 8.77 -14.78
N GLU A 246 -6.59 9.69 -15.68
CA GLU A 246 -6.82 9.34 -17.08
C GLU A 246 -5.56 8.70 -17.71
N THR A 247 -5.77 7.79 -18.67
CA THR A 247 -4.69 7.00 -19.27
C THR A 247 -3.74 7.82 -20.12
N ASP A 248 -4.12 9.01 -20.54
CA ASP A 248 -3.26 9.99 -21.21
C ASP A 248 -2.45 10.87 -20.23
N VAL A 249 -2.76 10.81 -18.93
CA VAL A 249 -2.09 11.53 -17.85
C VAL A 249 -1.18 10.63 -17.03
N THR A 250 -1.63 9.41 -16.72
CA THR A 250 -0.87 8.44 -15.93
C THR A 250 0.36 7.95 -16.69
N ASN A 251 1.49 7.77 -15.98
CA ASN A 251 2.73 7.27 -16.58
C ASN A 251 2.59 5.80 -17.01
N CYS A 252 3.13 5.42 -18.15
CA CYS A 252 3.08 4.01 -18.60
C CYS A 252 3.84 3.07 -17.66
N LEU A 253 4.89 3.54 -16.98
CA LEU A 253 5.65 2.75 -16.02
C LEU A 253 4.78 2.28 -14.84
N ASN A 254 3.73 3.00 -14.49
CA ASN A 254 2.77 2.57 -13.48
C ASN A 254 2.19 1.19 -13.83
N MET A 255 1.77 0.98 -15.07
CA MET A 255 1.30 -0.33 -15.53
C MET A 255 2.46 -1.32 -15.71
N LEU A 256 3.54 -0.91 -16.37
CA LEU A 256 4.64 -1.81 -16.73
C LEU A 256 5.30 -2.46 -15.51
N PHE A 257 5.34 -1.77 -14.36
CA PHE A 257 5.90 -2.30 -13.13
C PHE A 257 4.90 -3.14 -12.33
N LEU A 258 3.62 -2.92 -12.49
CA LEU A 258 2.58 -3.59 -11.68
C LEU A 258 2.07 -4.87 -12.31
N ILE A 259 1.74 -4.87 -13.61
CA ILE A 259 1.06 -5.98 -14.29
C ILE A 259 1.91 -7.26 -14.34
N SER A 260 1.27 -8.41 -14.17
CA SER A 260 1.91 -9.69 -14.44
C SER A 260 1.92 -10.00 -15.93
N THR A 261 3.08 -10.33 -16.50
CA THR A 261 3.21 -10.80 -17.89
C THR A 261 3.00 -12.31 -18.06
N ASP A 262 2.47 -12.99 -17.04
CA ASP A 262 2.06 -14.38 -17.14
C ASP A 262 0.80 -14.50 -17.99
N THR A 263 0.94 -15.15 -19.16
CA THR A 263 -0.15 -15.35 -20.11
C THR A 263 -1.04 -16.55 -19.79
N MET A 264 -0.75 -17.28 -18.70
CA MET A 264 -1.63 -18.34 -18.19
C MET A 264 -2.72 -17.79 -17.27
N THR A 265 -2.52 -16.60 -16.75
CA THR A 265 -3.46 -15.87 -15.91
C THR A 265 -3.51 -14.41 -16.36
N PHE A 266 -4.65 -13.76 -16.13
CA PHE A 266 -4.75 -12.31 -16.27
C PHE A 266 -4.72 -11.69 -14.87
N ALA A 267 -3.61 -11.07 -14.52
CA ALA A 267 -3.41 -10.40 -13.24
C ALA A 267 -2.97 -8.95 -13.48
N PRO A 268 -3.96 -8.04 -13.70
CA PRO A 268 -3.68 -6.64 -14.04
C PRO A 268 -2.95 -5.90 -12.91
N PHE A 269 -3.13 -6.33 -11.66
CA PHE A 269 -2.49 -5.74 -10.48
C PHE A 269 -1.36 -6.62 -9.91
N GLY A 270 -0.80 -7.52 -10.73
CA GLY A 270 0.38 -8.32 -10.39
C GLY A 270 0.18 -9.26 -9.21
N ASP A 271 0.94 -9.05 -8.13
CA ASP A 271 0.91 -9.86 -6.91
C ASP A 271 -0.10 -9.35 -5.86
N SER A 272 -0.82 -8.25 -6.13
CA SER A 272 -1.92 -7.77 -5.29
C SER A 272 -3.08 -8.76 -5.37
N ASP A 273 -3.41 -9.37 -4.25
CA ASP A 273 -4.40 -10.44 -4.16
C ASP A 273 -5.64 -10.07 -3.33
N GLU A 274 -5.65 -8.89 -2.70
CA GLU A 274 -6.76 -8.24 -2.02
C GLU A 274 -7.59 -9.18 -1.13
N LEU A 275 -6.91 -10.11 -0.44
CA LEU A 275 -7.55 -11.24 0.22
C LEU A 275 -8.10 -10.96 1.60
N TYR A 276 -7.69 -9.87 2.26
CA TYR A 276 -8.09 -9.65 3.64
C TYR A 276 -8.86 -8.35 3.80
N HIS A 277 -9.81 -8.38 4.71
CA HIS A 277 -10.58 -7.24 5.15
C HIS A 277 -10.78 -7.31 6.67
N THR A 278 -10.81 -6.19 7.36
CA THR A 278 -11.06 -6.17 8.80
C THR A 278 -12.52 -6.54 9.11
N LYS A 279 -12.73 -7.49 10.01
CA LYS A 279 -14.07 -7.99 10.39
C LYS A 279 -15.00 -6.89 10.91
N THR A 280 -14.45 -5.83 11.48
CA THR A 280 -15.20 -4.71 12.08
C THR A 280 -14.97 -3.37 11.38
N GLY A 281 -14.35 -3.40 10.20
CA GLY A 281 -13.96 -2.21 9.43
C GLY A 281 -12.56 -1.71 9.78
N ASN A 282 -11.86 -1.17 8.78
CA ASN A 282 -10.45 -0.79 8.89
C ASN A 282 -10.20 0.39 9.84
N SER A 283 -11.22 1.18 10.20
CA SER A 283 -11.12 2.16 11.28
C SER A 283 -10.69 1.53 12.60
N THR A 284 -10.88 0.21 12.78
CA THR A 284 -10.43 -0.51 13.98
C THR A 284 -8.92 -0.41 14.20
N TYR A 285 -8.09 -0.41 13.14
CA TYR A 285 -6.65 -0.18 13.27
C TYR A 285 -6.35 1.18 13.89
N ILE A 286 -7.07 2.20 13.44
CA ILE A 286 -6.92 3.58 13.88
C ILE A 286 -7.33 3.73 15.34
N GLU A 287 -8.46 3.14 15.69
CA GLU A 287 -9.02 3.11 17.05
C GLU A 287 -8.05 2.42 18.00
N ARG A 288 -7.56 1.23 17.65
CA ARG A 288 -6.61 0.46 18.46
C ARG A 288 -5.27 1.17 18.65
N LEU A 289 -4.73 1.79 17.58
CA LEU A 289 -3.50 2.58 17.69
C LEU A 289 -3.69 3.79 18.61
N ALA A 290 -4.83 4.47 18.52
CA ALA A 290 -5.11 5.61 19.39
C ALA A 290 -5.33 5.20 20.86
N GLU A 291 -5.95 4.04 21.12
CA GLU A 291 -6.09 3.46 22.47
C GLU A 291 -4.75 3.19 23.15
N GLU A 292 -3.70 2.90 22.37
CA GLU A 292 -2.35 2.70 22.85
C GLU A 292 -1.59 4.00 23.19
N LEU A 293 -2.12 5.16 22.78
CA LEU A 293 -1.51 6.47 23.02
C LEU A 293 -2.23 7.18 24.17
N ASP A 294 -1.55 8.12 24.82
CA ASP A 294 -2.21 9.03 25.74
C ASP A 294 -3.17 9.95 24.95
N PRO A 295 -4.44 10.06 25.33
CA PRO A 295 -5.39 10.94 24.63
C PRO A 295 -4.90 12.40 24.48
N GLU A 296 -4.12 12.92 25.43
CA GLU A 296 -3.54 14.25 25.35
C GLU A 296 -2.45 14.39 24.27
N GLN A 297 -1.94 13.29 23.73
CA GLN A 297 -0.96 13.33 22.65
C GLN A 297 -1.56 13.69 21.29
N ILE A 298 -2.90 13.58 21.11
CA ILE A 298 -3.57 13.80 19.83
C ILE A 298 -4.40 15.08 19.88
N GLU A 299 -4.04 16.05 19.04
CA GLU A 299 -4.69 17.35 18.93
C GLU A 299 -5.34 17.50 17.56
N LEU A 300 -6.66 17.35 17.51
CA LEU A 300 -7.45 17.52 16.29
C LEU A 300 -7.74 18.99 15.96
N GLU A 301 -8.34 19.24 14.79
CA GLU A 301 -8.73 20.57 14.30
C GLU A 301 -7.57 21.57 14.27
N SER A 302 -6.33 21.06 14.14
CA SER A 302 -5.08 21.83 14.18
C SER A 302 -4.41 21.77 12.82
N VAL A 303 -4.73 22.75 11.98
CA VAL A 303 -4.22 22.83 10.60
C VAL A 303 -2.81 23.44 10.61
N LEU A 304 -1.81 22.71 10.13
CA LEU A 304 -0.46 23.25 9.90
C LEU A 304 -0.54 24.30 8.79
N THR A 305 -0.09 25.53 9.06
CA THR A 305 -0.11 26.65 8.13
C THR A 305 1.27 27.17 7.78
N ALA A 306 2.25 27.02 8.68
CA ALA A 306 3.64 27.35 8.40
C ALA A 306 4.62 26.47 9.17
N MET A 307 5.81 26.33 8.64
CA MET A 307 6.95 25.65 9.26
C MET A 307 8.24 26.36 8.91
N ARG A 308 9.08 26.65 9.90
CA ARG A 308 10.42 27.22 9.70
C ARG A 308 11.49 26.46 10.47
N GLU A 309 12.70 26.48 9.98
CA GLU A 309 13.89 26.05 10.70
C GLU A 309 14.43 27.23 11.51
N ASP A 310 14.61 27.05 12.82
CA ASP A 310 15.17 28.07 13.71
C ASP A 310 16.71 28.01 13.69
N SER A 311 17.37 29.10 14.13
CA SER A 311 18.84 29.22 14.10
C SER A 311 19.58 28.25 15.00
N ASP A 312 18.87 27.63 15.97
CA ASP A 312 19.41 26.59 16.87
C ASP A 312 19.23 25.17 16.31
N GLY A 313 18.68 25.03 15.09
CA GLY A 313 18.44 23.75 14.42
C GLY A 313 17.13 23.07 14.83
N THR A 314 16.33 23.68 15.70
CA THR A 314 14.96 23.25 16.00
C THR A 314 13.99 23.75 14.93
N TYR A 315 12.75 23.35 15.01
CA TYR A 315 11.69 23.78 14.07
C TYR A 315 10.54 24.45 14.83
N THR A 316 10.01 25.49 14.27
CA THR A 316 8.76 26.10 14.72
C THR A 316 7.66 25.81 13.71
N LEU A 317 6.61 25.15 14.19
CA LEU A 317 5.41 24.84 13.41
C LEU A 317 4.27 25.75 13.86
N THR A 318 3.61 26.42 12.91
CA THR A 318 2.46 27.27 13.16
C THR A 318 1.18 26.53 12.78
N PHE A 319 0.28 26.40 13.73
CA PHE A 319 -1.02 25.77 13.53
C PHE A 319 -2.15 26.80 13.68
N THR A 320 -3.25 26.53 12.97
CA THR A 320 -4.51 27.27 13.14
C THR A 320 -5.58 26.33 13.70
N ARG A 321 -6.26 26.75 14.76
CA ARG A 321 -7.39 26.06 15.40
C ARG A 321 -8.49 27.07 15.75
N GLY A 322 -9.73 26.82 15.31
CA GLY A 322 -10.86 27.71 15.64
C GLY A 322 -10.66 29.17 15.24
N GLY A 323 -9.88 29.44 14.18
CA GLY A 323 -9.55 30.78 13.71
C GLY A 323 -8.39 31.48 14.46
N SER A 324 -7.80 30.83 15.47
CA SER A 324 -6.62 31.32 16.20
C SER A 324 -5.36 30.55 15.79
N THR A 325 -4.23 31.24 15.78
CA THR A 325 -2.92 30.62 15.50
C THR A 325 -2.13 30.41 16.78
N PHE A 326 -1.33 29.33 16.81
CA PHE A 326 -0.35 29.05 17.85
C PHE A 326 0.89 28.39 17.27
N GLU A 327 2.01 28.52 17.96
CA GLU A 327 3.28 27.95 17.53
C GLU A 327 3.70 26.82 18.46
N VAL A 328 4.32 25.79 17.88
CA VAL A 328 4.89 24.63 18.57
C VAL A 328 6.35 24.47 18.13
N LYS A 329 7.26 24.36 19.10
CA LYS A 329 8.67 24.01 18.84
C LYS A 329 8.89 22.53 18.86
N ALA A 330 9.72 22.03 17.92
CA ALA A 330 10.08 20.62 17.79
C ALA A 330 11.57 20.46 17.51
N ASP A 331 12.16 19.41 18.10
CA ASP A 331 13.51 18.92 17.76
C ASP A 331 13.48 17.99 16.55
N HIS A 332 12.40 17.18 16.45
CA HIS A 332 12.10 16.31 15.31
C HIS A 332 10.67 16.54 14.82
N VAL A 333 10.51 16.57 13.52
CA VAL A 333 9.21 16.73 12.84
C VAL A 333 8.95 15.54 11.94
N VAL A 334 7.80 14.89 12.09
CA VAL A 334 7.32 13.87 11.16
C VAL A 334 6.13 14.42 10.38
N LEU A 335 6.31 14.66 9.08
CA LEU A 335 5.26 15.12 8.18
C LEU A 335 4.52 13.90 7.62
N ALA A 336 3.39 13.54 8.26
CA ALA A 336 2.55 12.39 7.91
C ALA A 336 1.24 12.82 7.20
N LEU A 337 1.28 13.93 6.47
CA LEU A 337 0.17 14.47 5.68
C LEU A 337 0.47 14.35 4.19
N PRO A 338 -0.56 14.21 3.32
CA PRO A 338 -0.34 14.10 1.87
C PRO A 338 0.28 15.39 1.30
N PHE A 339 1.09 15.27 0.26
CA PHE A 339 1.74 16.43 -0.37
C PHE A 339 0.73 17.45 -0.93
N THR A 340 -0.48 17.02 -1.32
CA THR A 340 -1.57 17.92 -1.66
C THR A 340 -1.87 18.96 -0.56
N LYS A 341 -1.66 18.57 0.69
CA LYS A 341 -1.84 19.47 1.85
C LYS A 341 -0.55 20.20 2.21
N LEU A 342 0.59 19.54 2.08
CA LEU A 342 1.88 20.17 2.35
C LEU A 342 2.17 21.35 1.40
N ARG A 343 1.62 21.33 0.18
CA ARG A 343 1.65 22.46 -0.79
C ARG A 343 1.02 23.74 -0.27
N GLU A 344 0.11 23.64 0.69
CA GLU A 344 -0.61 24.79 1.26
C GLU A 344 0.10 25.38 2.47
N VAL A 345 1.15 24.74 2.95
CA VAL A 345 1.93 25.16 4.11
C VAL A 345 3.04 26.11 3.65
N GLN A 346 3.17 27.23 4.34
CA GLN A 346 4.31 28.12 4.14
C GLN A 346 5.56 27.45 4.74
N ILE A 347 6.46 26.96 3.90
CA ILE A 347 7.66 26.24 4.33
C ILE A 347 8.88 27.15 4.19
N ASP A 348 9.48 27.52 5.32
CA ASP A 348 10.76 28.23 5.42
C ASP A 348 11.83 27.26 5.97
N VAL A 349 12.02 26.18 5.22
CA VAL A 349 13.06 25.16 5.42
C VAL A 349 13.72 24.93 4.07
N ASP A 350 15.06 24.90 4.04
CA ASP A 350 15.79 24.79 2.78
C ASP A 350 15.86 23.36 2.26
N PHE A 351 14.72 22.76 1.98
CA PHE A 351 14.64 21.43 1.37
C PHE A 351 15.39 21.38 0.04
N PRO A 352 16.02 20.24 -0.31
CA PRO A 352 16.59 20.02 -1.64
C PRO A 352 15.59 20.32 -2.76
N ALA A 353 16.07 20.80 -3.90
CA ALA A 353 15.22 21.19 -5.03
C ALA A 353 14.29 20.03 -5.49
N VAL A 354 14.80 18.79 -5.52
CA VAL A 354 14.01 17.62 -5.87
C VAL A 354 12.86 17.39 -4.87
N LYS A 355 13.11 17.55 -3.56
CA LYS A 355 12.06 17.45 -2.53
C LYS A 355 10.99 18.52 -2.71
N LYS A 356 11.38 19.77 -2.95
CA LYS A 356 10.46 20.87 -3.25
C LYS A 356 9.61 20.55 -4.49
N THR A 357 10.23 19.96 -5.51
CA THR A 357 9.53 19.51 -6.74
C THR A 357 8.56 18.38 -6.44
N ALA A 358 8.97 17.35 -5.67
CA ALA A 358 8.09 16.24 -5.30
C ALA A 358 6.86 16.74 -4.52
N ILE A 359 7.05 17.59 -3.52
CA ILE A 359 5.95 18.19 -2.76
C ILE A 359 4.98 18.93 -3.71
N ASN A 360 5.49 19.73 -4.63
CA ASN A 360 4.66 20.58 -5.48
C ASN A 360 3.98 19.84 -6.62
N GLU A 361 4.59 18.78 -7.17
CA GLU A 361 4.17 18.22 -8.46
C GLU A 361 3.66 16.78 -8.39
N LEU A 362 3.98 15.97 -7.36
CA LEU A 362 3.55 14.57 -7.29
C LEU A 362 2.06 14.44 -7.61
N GLY A 363 1.72 13.59 -8.57
CA GLY A 363 0.35 13.36 -8.97
C GLY A 363 -0.49 12.73 -7.85
N TYR A 364 -1.80 12.98 -7.90
CA TYR A 364 -2.79 12.33 -7.03
C TYR A 364 -4.00 11.95 -7.85
N GLY A 365 -4.54 10.78 -7.56
CA GLY A 365 -5.74 10.26 -8.20
C GLY A 365 -7.01 10.96 -7.73
N THR A 366 -8.07 10.75 -8.50
CA THR A 366 -9.42 11.28 -8.22
C THR A 366 -10.41 10.18 -7.86
N ASN A 367 -9.93 9.02 -7.38
CA ASN A 367 -10.81 7.90 -7.04
C ASN A 367 -11.88 8.29 -6.04
N ALA A 368 -13.07 7.76 -6.30
CA ALA A 368 -14.22 7.93 -5.43
C ALA A 368 -14.96 6.61 -5.23
N LYS A 369 -15.63 6.47 -4.10
CA LYS A 369 -16.43 5.30 -3.75
C LYS A 369 -17.89 5.68 -3.56
N LEU A 370 -18.76 4.86 -4.16
CA LEU A 370 -20.20 4.88 -3.94
C LEU A 370 -20.64 3.47 -3.53
N MET A 371 -21.10 3.30 -2.30
CA MET A 371 -21.58 2.03 -1.79
C MET A 371 -23.09 1.99 -1.89
N VAL A 372 -23.63 0.93 -2.53
CA VAL A 372 -25.05 0.75 -2.80
C VAL A 372 -25.52 -0.52 -2.10
N GLY A 373 -26.60 -0.40 -1.32
CA GLY A 373 -27.16 -1.49 -0.51
C GLY A 373 -28.27 -2.25 -1.23
N PHE A 374 -28.32 -3.54 -0.96
CA PHE A 374 -29.31 -4.48 -1.51
C PHE A 374 -29.93 -5.30 -0.39
N SER A 375 -31.21 -5.69 -0.54
CA SER A 375 -31.90 -6.55 0.40
C SER A 375 -31.50 -8.03 0.31
N SER A 376 -30.82 -8.41 -0.77
CA SER A 376 -30.23 -9.73 -1.01
C SER A 376 -29.01 -9.57 -1.92
N ARG A 377 -28.33 -10.67 -2.26
CA ARG A 377 -27.12 -10.67 -3.11
C ARG A 377 -27.37 -11.35 -4.46
N PRO A 378 -28.16 -10.72 -5.38
CA PRO A 378 -28.61 -11.39 -6.62
C PRO A 378 -27.47 -11.76 -7.58
N TRP A 379 -26.32 -11.06 -7.55
CA TRP A 379 -25.12 -11.40 -8.32
C TRP A 379 -24.58 -12.80 -7.95
N ARG A 380 -24.69 -13.21 -6.67
CA ARG A 380 -24.27 -14.55 -6.22
C ARG A 380 -25.14 -15.65 -6.82
N ALA A 381 -26.45 -15.43 -6.92
CA ALA A 381 -27.37 -16.34 -7.60
C ALA A 381 -27.07 -16.46 -9.11
N GLN A 382 -26.38 -15.48 -9.69
CA GLN A 382 -25.91 -15.48 -11.07
C GLN A 382 -24.46 -15.98 -11.20
N GLY A 383 -23.89 -16.54 -10.13
CA GLY A 383 -22.56 -17.17 -10.12
C GLY A 383 -21.38 -16.20 -10.05
N SER A 384 -21.58 -14.96 -9.54
CA SER A 384 -20.52 -13.96 -9.41
C SER A 384 -20.37 -13.50 -7.95
N ASN A 385 -19.16 -13.09 -7.57
CA ASN A 385 -18.88 -12.38 -6.33
C ASN A 385 -19.14 -10.86 -6.41
N GLY A 386 -19.69 -10.36 -7.53
CA GLY A 386 -19.99 -8.94 -7.74
C GLY A 386 -18.81 -8.09 -8.23
N GLU A 387 -17.65 -8.70 -8.49
CA GLU A 387 -16.48 -8.00 -9.03
C GLU A 387 -16.61 -7.82 -10.54
N THR A 388 -16.54 -6.56 -10.99
CA THR A 388 -16.68 -6.21 -12.41
C THR A 388 -15.67 -5.16 -12.82
N PHE A 389 -15.22 -5.25 -14.10
CA PHE A 389 -14.61 -4.15 -14.85
C PHE A 389 -15.45 -3.86 -16.09
N THR A 390 -15.67 -2.60 -16.38
CA THR A 390 -16.51 -2.20 -17.51
C THR A 390 -16.09 -0.86 -18.11
N ASP A 391 -16.28 -0.72 -19.40
CA ASP A 391 -16.16 0.55 -20.15
C ASP A 391 -17.34 1.51 -19.91
N MET A 392 -18.35 1.10 -19.15
CA MET A 392 -19.42 1.97 -18.69
C MET A 392 -18.92 2.96 -17.62
N MET A 393 -19.70 4.02 -17.36
CA MET A 393 -19.31 5.11 -16.46
C MET A 393 -18.99 4.65 -15.03
N TYR A 394 -19.51 3.51 -14.57
CA TYR A 394 -19.21 3.01 -13.22
C TYR A 394 -17.86 2.28 -13.10
N GLN A 395 -17.20 2.00 -14.20
CA GLN A 395 -15.86 1.41 -14.33
C GLN A 395 -15.64 0.09 -13.58
N ALA A 396 -15.75 0.06 -12.25
CA ALA A 396 -15.53 -1.14 -11.45
C ALA A 396 -16.48 -1.27 -10.27
N SER A 397 -16.69 -2.51 -9.84
CA SER A 397 -17.43 -2.83 -8.61
C SER A 397 -16.89 -4.09 -7.94
N TRP A 398 -17.16 -4.21 -6.64
CA TRP A 398 -16.99 -5.45 -5.88
C TRP A 398 -17.99 -5.54 -4.73
N GLU A 399 -18.21 -6.75 -4.21
CA GLU A 399 -19.05 -6.94 -3.04
C GLU A 399 -18.27 -6.65 -1.75
N THR A 400 -18.52 -5.50 -1.14
CA THR A 400 -17.98 -5.09 0.17
C THR A 400 -18.50 -5.97 1.32
N SER A 401 -19.73 -6.51 1.20
CA SER A 401 -20.36 -7.35 2.23
C SER A 401 -19.90 -8.81 2.24
N ARG A 402 -18.85 -9.16 1.50
CA ARG A 402 -18.28 -10.53 1.50
C ARG A 402 -17.95 -10.97 2.93
N LEU A 403 -18.40 -12.17 3.30
CA LEU A 403 -18.23 -12.78 4.63
C LEU A 403 -18.80 -11.97 5.80
N GLN A 404 -19.52 -10.87 5.54
CA GLN A 404 -20.25 -10.14 6.55
C GLN A 404 -21.64 -10.77 6.80
N PRO A 405 -22.21 -10.59 8.02
CA PRO A 405 -23.45 -11.26 8.41
C PRO A 405 -24.67 -10.78 7.61
N GLY A 406 -25.76 -11.56 7.68
CA GLY A 406 -27.05 -11.25 7.09
C GLY A 406 -27.20 -11.62 5.62
N GLU A 407 -28.41 -11.42 5.11
CA GLU A 407 -28.79 -11.70 3.71
C GLU A 407 -28.60 -10.49 2.80
N SER A 408 -28.60 -9.28 3.37
CA SER A 408 -28.38 -8.05 2.62
C SER A 408 -26.97 -8.01 2.02
N GLY A 409 -26.81 -7.19 0.98
CA GLY A 409 -25.52 -7.02 0.30
C GLY A 409 -25.16 -5.56 0.14
N ILE A 410 -23.85 -5.29 0.02
CA ILE A 410 -23.30 -3.99 -0.32
C ILE A 410 -22.38 -4.18 -1.52
N ILE A 411 -22.63 -3.42 -2.58
CA ILE A 411 -21.68 -3.29 -3.70
C ILE A 411 -21.01 -1.93 -3.60
N THR A 412 -19.70 -1.94 -3.60
CA THR A 412 -18.89 -0.74 -3.84
C THR A 412 -18.77 -0.54 -5.34
N ASN A 413 -19.20 0.62 -5.82
CA ASN A 413 -18.81 1.18 -7.11
C ASN A 413 -17.55 2.01 -6.91
N PHE A 414 -16.51 1.73 -7.69
CA PHE A 414 -15.20 2.37 -7.62
C PHE A 414 -14.84 3.00 -8.96
N THR A 415 -14.55 4.29 -8.93
CA THR A 415 -14.26 5.08 -10.12
C THR A 415 -12.98 5.87 -9.97
N GLY A 416 -12.29 6.15 -11.08
CA GLY A 416 -11.11 6.99 -11.15
C GLY A 416 -11.22 8.02 -12.27
N GLY A 417 -10.19 8.87 -12.43
CA GLY A 417 -10.15 9.89 -13.47
C GLY A 417 -11.35 10.82 -13.44
N ASP A 418 -11.88 11.13 -14.60
CA ASP A 418 -13.06 11.99 -14.78
C ASP A 418 -14.33 11.39 -14.16
N GLN A 419 -14.48 10.06 -14.17
CA GLN A 419 -15.60 9.38 -13.53
C GLN A 419 -15.53 9.47 -12.00
N GLY A 420 -14.31 9.43 -11.44
CA GLY A 420 -14.08 9.67 -10.01
C GLY A 420 -14.53 11.06 -9.58
N ILE A 421 -14.28 12.08 -10.40
CA ILE A 421 -14.79 13.45 -10.17
C ILE A 421 -16.31 13.48 -10.29
N ALA A 422 -16.88 12.90 -11.35
CA ALA A 422 -18.31 12.92 -11.64
C ALA A 422 -19.15 12.26 -10.55
N VAL A 423 -18.65 11.20 -9.90
CA VAL A 423 -19.34 10.57 -8.76
C VAL A 423 -19.55 11.54 -7.59
N GLY A 424 -18.69 12.56 -7.45
CA GLY A 424 -18.82 13.63 -6.44
C GLY A 424 -20.01 14.59 -6.68
N GLU A 425 -20.53 14.67 -7.90
CA GLU A 425 -21.58 15.58 -8.29
C GLU A 425 -22.98 15.07 -7.89
N GLY A 426 -23.92 15.95 -7.68
CA GLY A 426 -25.30 15.61 -7.31
C GLY A 426 -25.40 14.88 -5.95
N THR A 427 -26.53 14.21 -5.71
CA THR A 427 -26.73 13.44 -4.47
C THR A 427 -26.23 12.00 -4.61
N PRO A 428 -25.88 11.32 -3.49
CA PRO A 428 -25.53 9.90 -3.52
C PRO A 428 -26.62 9.04 -4.17
N GLU A 429 -27.90 9.34 -3.93
CA GLU A 429 -29.04 8.58 -4.47
C GLU A 429 -29.16 8.74 -6.00
N GLN A 430 -28.86 9.92 -6.56
CA GLN A 430 -28.81 10.13 -8.01
C GLN A 430 -27.71 9.27 -8.63
N ARG A 431 -26.49 9.28 -8.04
CA ARG A 431 -25.39 8.45 -8.53
C ARG A 431 -25.68 6.95 -8.40
N ALA A 432 -26.36 6.55 -7.31
CA ALA A 432 -26.80 5.16 -7.15
C ALA A 432 -27.81 4.74 -8.22
N ALA A 433 -28.75 5.62 -8.62
CA ALA A 433 -29.70 5.33 -9.69
C ALA A 433 -29.01 5.14 -11.04
N ASP A 434 -27.99 5.96 -11.35
CA ASP A 434 -27.15 5.83 -12.53
C ASP A 434 -26.36 4.51 -12.53
N PHE A 435 -25.68 4.21 -11.40
CA PHE A 435 -24.97 2.96 -11.19
C PHE A 435 -25.87 1.74 -11.33
N LEU A 436 -27.02 1.72 -10.65
CA LEU A 436 -27.98 0.60 -10.68
C LEU A 436 -28.47 0.32 -12.11
N THR A 437 -28.64 1.35 -12.94
CA THR A 437 -29.07 1.16 -14.33
C THR A 437 -28.00 0.44 -15.16
N GLN A 438 -26.74 0.75 -14.94
CA GLN A 438 -25.61 0.14 -15.64
C GLN A 438 -25.27 -1.24 -15.05
N PHE A 439 -25.32 -1.40 -13.73
CA PHE A 439 -25.06 -2.65 -13.04
C PHE A 439 -26.12 -3.72 -13.34
N ASP A 440 -27.38 -3.31 -13.57
CA ASP A 440 -28.48 -4.19 -13.99
C ASP A 440 -28.28 -4.72 -15.43
N ALA A 441 -27.51 -4.03 -16.27
CA ALA A 441 -27.14 -4.54 -17.59
C ALA A 441 -26.11 -5.70 -17.48
N VAL A 442 -25.28 -5.70 -16.44
CA VAL A 442 -24.32 -6.78 -16.17
C VAL A 442 -24.95 -7.94 -15.40
N PHE A 443 -25.78 -7.61 -14.40
CA PHE A 443 -26.50 -8.57 -13.56
C PHE A 443 -28.00 -8.30 -13.61
N PRO A 444 -28.74 -8.83 -14.61
CA PRO A 444 -30.15 -8.55 -14.78
C PRO A 444 -30.99 -8.81 -13.53
N GLY A 445 -31.82 -7.84 -13.16
CA GLY A 445 -32.72 -7.92 -12.02
C GLY A 445 -32.14 -7.42 -10.69
N VAL A 446 -30.86 -7.02 -10.62
CA VAL A 446 -30.25 -6.52 -9.37
C VAL A 446 -30.90 -5.23 -8.88
N LYS A 447 -31.37 -4.39 -9.80
CA LYS A 447 -32.01 -3.10 -9.48
C LYS A 447 -33.25 -3.29 -8.58
N ALA A 448 -33.99 -4.39 -8.75
CA ALA A 448 -35.17 -4.69 -7.93
C ALA A 448 -34.82 -5.03 -6.47
N ALA A 449 -33.60 -5.46 -6.18
CA ALA A 449 -33.13 -5.77 -4.84
C ALA A 449 -32.53 -4.56 -4.10
N HIS A 450 -32.42 -3.39 -4.73
CA HIS A 450 -31.92 -2.19 -4.07
C HIS A 450 -32.79 -1.81 -2.86
N ASN A 451 -32.17 -1.61 -1.70
CA ASN A 451 -32.87 -1.38 -0.43
C ASN A 451 -32.94 0.11 -0.01
N GLY A 452 -32.53 1.02 -0.91
CA GLY A 452 -32.54 2.47 -0.67
C GLY A 452 -31.38 2.99 0.17
N LYS A 453 -30.45 2.13 0.59
CA LYS A 453 -29.26 2.54 1.36
C LYS A 453 -28.09 2.86 0.42
N VAL A 454 -27.48 4.01 0.64
CA VAL A 454 -26.35 4.51 -0.16
C VAL A 454 -25.39 5.24 0.77
N ALA A 455 -24.09 5.03 0.57
CA ALA A 455 -23.04 5.83 1.18
C ALA A 455 -22.06 6.32 0.09
N ARG A 456 -21.54 7.52 0.24
CA ARG A 456 -20.55 8.10 -0.67
C ARG A 456 -19.52 8.90 0.12
N PHE A 457 -18.25 8.74 -0.21
CA PHE A 457 -17.21 9.65 0.23
C PHE A 457 -16.35 10.08 -0.96
N HIS A 458 -16.23 11.39 -1.17
CA HIS A 458 -15.53 11.96 -2.31
C HIS A 458 -14.21 12.58 -1.88
N TRP A 459 -13.13 11.80 -2.00
CA TRP A 459 -11.78 12.18 -1.57
C TRP A 459 -11.21 13.40 -2.30
N PRO A 460 -11.45 13.61 -3.61
CA PRO A 460 -10.95 14.78 -4.33
C PRO A 460 -11.40 16.12 -3.75
N THR A 461 -12.61 16.18 -3.18
CA THR A 461 -13.14 17.42 -2.56
C THR A 461 -12.97 17.45 -1.06
N TYR A 462 -12.47 16.38 -0.42
CA TYR A 462 -12.22 16.38 1.01
C TYR A 462 -11.07 17.33 1.35
N PRO A 463 -11.27 18.32 2.24
CA PRO A 463 -10.34 19.44 2.41
C PRO A 463 -8.95 19.02 2.95
N PHE A 464 -8.85 17.85 3.60
CA PHE A 464 -7.61 17.36 4.20
C PHE A 464 -6.86 16.32 3.36
N THR A 465 -7.35 16.00 2.15
CA THR A 465 -6.64 15.10 1.22
C THR A 465 -6.52 15.67 -0.19
N LYS A 466 -7.60 16.26 -0.73
CA LYS A 466 -7.67 16.85 -2.09
C LYS A 466 -7.20 15.88 -3.18
N GLY A 467 -7.49 14.63 -2.99
CA GLY A 467 -7.14 13.51 -3.85
C GLY A 467 -7.32 12.19 -3.13
N SER A 468 -7.32 11.08 -3.87
CA SER A 468 -7.43 9.72 -3.31
C SER A 468 -6.09 9.26 -2.74
N TYR A 469 -5.12 8.99 -3.59
CA TYR A 469 -3.76 8.60 -3.27
C TYR A 469 -2.79 9.05 -4.36
N SER A 470 -1.49 8.92 -4.10
CA SER A 470 -0.46 9.38 -5.02
C SER A 470 -0.33 8.47 -6.24
N ALA A 471 -0.03 9.07 -7.39
CA ALA A 471 0.19 8.38 -8.65
C ALA A 471 1.15 9.19 -9.53
N TYR A 472 2.16 8.54 -10.10
CA TYR A 472 3.10 9.23 -10.99
C TYR A 472 2.46 9.57 -12.34
N LYS A 473 2.60 10.84 -12.72
CA LYS A 473 2.27 11.35 -14.05
C LYS A 473 3.46 11.21 -14.99
N VAL A 474 3.22 11.46 -16.28
CA VAL A 474 4.28 11.48 -17.30
C VAL A 474 5.47 12.34 -16.86
N GLY A 475 6.67 11.79 -16.95
CA GLY A 475 7.92 12.45 -16.60
C GLY A 475 8.25 12.52 -15.10
N GLN A 476 7.44 11.93 -14.23
CA GLN A 476 7.66 12.06 -12.79
C GLN A 476 8.58 10.99 -12.19
N TYR A 477 8.76 9.84 -12.83
CA TYR A 477 9.70 8.85 -12.33
C TYR A 477 11.14 9.37 -12.32
N THR A 478 11.63 9.83 -13.45
CA THR A 478 13.01 10.39 -13.53
C THR A 478 13.16 11.74 -12.86
N LYS A 479 12.05 12.45 -12.59
CA LYS A 479 12.06 13.78 -11.99
C LYS A 479 12.05 13.75 -10.47
N ILE A 480 11.25 12.86 -9.84
CA ILE A 480 10.99 12.91 -8.40
C ILE A 480 10.96 11.54 -7.69
N ALA A 481 10.69 10.42 -8.42
CA ALA A 481 10.47 9.14 -7.75
C ALA A 481 11.63 8.75 -6.84
N GLY A 482 11.30 8.38 -5.60
CA GLY A 482 12.24 8.03 -4.55
C GLY A 482 12.64 9.20 -3.65
N SER A 483 12.47 10.45 -4.09
CA SER A 483 12.76 11.61 -3.25
C SER A 483 11.69 11.88 -2.18
N GLU A 484 10.50 11.30 -2.33
CA GLU A 484 9.37 11.53 -1.42
C GLU A 484 9.67 11.06 0.01
N ILE A 485 10.37 9.95 0.15
CA ILE A 485 10.73 9.40 1.46
C ILE A 485 11.98 10.03 2.07
N GLU A 486 12.85 10.65 1.26
CA GLU A 486 14.11 11.18 1.75
C GLU A 486 13.88 12.24 2.84
N ARG A 487 14.43 12.00 4.02
CA ARG A 487 14.39 12.97 5.11
C ARG A 487 15.30 14.17 4.85
N TYR A 488 15.06 15.27 5.55
CA TYR A 488 15.95 16.43 5.57
C TYR A 488 16.28 16.80 7.01
N LYS A 489 17.52 16.60 7.43
CA LYS A 489 17.94 16.77 8.83
C LYS A 489 16.97 16.00 9.76
N ASN A 490 16.33 16.69 10.70
CA ASN A 490 15.35 16.13 11.63
C ASN A 490 13.89 16.28 11.14
N VAL A 491 13.68 16.51 9.84
CA VAL A 491 12.36 16.46 9.21
C VAL A 491 12.20 15.13 8.45
N HIS A 492 11.28 14.31 8.92
CA HIS A 492 10.96 12.99 8.39
C HIS A 492 9.64 13.04 7.62
N PHE A 493 9.50 12.20 6.61
CA PHE A 493 8.29 12.13 5.79
C PHE A 493 7.69 10.73 5.90
N ALA A 494 6.36 10.66 6.11
CA ALA A 494 5.63 9.41 6.19
C ALA A 494 4.26 9.53 5.50
N GLY A 495 3.71 8.43 5.07
CA GLY A 495 2.45 8.34 4.34
C GLY A 495 2.60 7.43 3.13
N GLU A 496 1.49 6.97 2.53
CA GLU A 496 1.54 6.07 1.37
C GLU A 496 2.35 6.65 0.21
N HIS A 497 2.30 7.98 0.02
CA HIS A 497 3.01 8.70 -1.05
C HIS A 497 4.53 8.70 -0.89
N THR A 498 5.04 8.34 0.28
CA THR A 498 6.47 8.18 0.55
C THR A 498 6.94 6.73 0.46
N SER A 499 6.01 5.78 0.30
CA SER A 499 6.36 4.37 0.19
C SER A 499 6.91 4.02 -1.19
N LEU A 500 8.04 3.33 -1.23
CA LEU A 500 8.62 2.82 -2.48
C LEU A 500 8.00 1.49 -2.91
N ASP A 501 7.44 0.73 -1.97
CA ASP A 501 6.95 -0.63 -2.20
C ASP A 501 5.43 -0.75 -2.28
N ALA A 502 4.71 0.14 -1.57
CA ALA A 502 3.26 0.07 -1.41
C ALA A 502 2.63 1.49 -1.48
N GLN A 503 3.05 2.27 -2.48
CA GLN A 503 2.47 3.58 -2.76
C GLN A 503 0.97 3.43 -3.09
N GLY A 504 0.12 4.28 -2.51
CA GLY A 504 -1.34 4.20 -2.66
C GLY A 504 -2.04 3.32 -1.63
N TYR A 505 -1.35 2.38 -0.98
CA TYR A 505 -1.94 1.40 -0.06
C TYR A 505 -1.84 1.81 1.41
N MET A 506 -2.73 1.24 2.25
CA MET A 506 -2.64 1.36 3.72
C MET A 506 -1.31 0.83 4.27
N GLU A 507 -0.79 -0.25 3.66
CA GLU A 507 0.53 -0.82 3.95
C GLU A 507 1.63 0.23 3.85
N GLY A 508 1.65 1.00 2.76
CA GLY A 508 2.65 2.06 2.54
C GLY A 508 2.61 3.13 3.63
N GLY A 509 1.39 3.51 4.06
CA GLY A 509 1.21 4.43 5.17
C GLY A 509 1.73 3.86 6.49
N ALA A 510 1.33 2.64 6.84
CA ALA A 510 1.76 1.98 8.08
C ALA A 510 3.28 1.76 8.11
N LEU A 511 3.84 1.25 7.01
CA LEU A 511 5.27 0.97 6.88
C LEU A 511 6.12 2.22 7.04
N THR A 512 5.80 3.29 6.31
CA THR A 512 6.59 4.54 6.35
C THR A 512 6.46 5.26 7.69
N GLY A 513 5.31 5.12 8.37
CA GLY A 513 5.16 5.57 9.74
C GLY A 513 6.11 4.89 10.72
N ALA A 514 6.24 3.56 10.62
CA ALA A 514 7.22 2.80 11.41
C ALA A 514 8.67 3.22 11.08
N MET A 515 8.97 3.43 9.79
CA MET A 515 10.30 3.87 9.33
C MET A 515 10.67 5.23 9.91
N ALA A 516 9.76 6.19 9.91
CA ALA A 516 10.00 7.52 10.49
C ALA A 516 10.27 7.43 12.00
N ALA A 517 9.57 6.56 12.73
CA ALA A 517 9.85 6.32 14.16
C ALA A 517 11.25 5.76 14.39
N ASP A 518 11.67 4.82 13.55
CA ASP A 518 12.99 4.21 13.67
C ASP A 518 14.11 5.21 13.30
N GLU A 519 13.88 6.11 12.33
CA GLU A 519 14.80 7.21 12.00
C GLU A 519 14.97 8.18 13.17
N VAL A 520 13.87 8.60 13.80
CA VAL A 520 13.90 9.47 14.99
C VAL A 520 14.65 8.78 16.14
N ALA A 521 14.37 7.49 16.39
CA ALA A 521 15.05 6.73 17.43
C ALA A 521 16.56 6.60 17.16
N ALA A 522 16.96 6.39 15.90
CA ALA A 522 18.37 6.32 15.51
C ALA A 522 19.09 7.64 15.75
N ASP A 523 18.46 8.78 15.42
CA ASP A 523 19.01 10.12 15.67
C ASP A 523 19.23 10.39 17.16
N LEU A 524 18.36 9.83 18.00
CA LEU A 524 18.45 9.91 19.47
C LEU A 524 19.35 8.83 20.09
N GLY A 525 20.03 8.02 19.28
CA GLY A 525 20.93 6.95 19.74
C GLY A 525 20.20 5.78 20.39
N ILE A 526 18.89 5.62 20.17
CA ILE A 526 18.07 4.54 20.73
C ILE A 526 18.09 3.34 19.78
N SER A 527 18.50 2.18 20.29
CA SER A 527 18.50 0.95 19.50
C SER A 527 17.08 0.42 19.28
N THR A 528 16.67 0.30 18.03
CA THR A 528 15.39 -0.30 17.62
C THR A 528 15.38 -1.83 17.74
N GLN A 529 16.52 -2.49 18.00
CA GLN A 529 16.63 -3.95 18.19
C GLN A 529 15.77 -4.48 19.36
N LYS A 530 15.39 -3.65 20.32
CA LYS A 530 14.48 -4.04 21.40
C LYS A 530 13.06 -4.39 20.93
N LEU A 531 12.61 -3.85 19.80
CA LEU A 531 11.30 -4.13 19.23
C LEU A 531 11.29 -5.46 18.45
N VAL A 532 12.45 -5.96 18.07
CA VAL A 532 12.64 -7.18 17.26
C VAL A 532 12.72 -8.45 18.10
N ALA A 533 12.81 -8.35 19.42
CA ALA A 533 12.96 -9.53 20.29
C ALA A 533 11.74 -10.49 20.30
N GLY A 534 10.61 -10.09 19.76
CA GLY A 534 9.41 -10.95 19.55
C GLY A 534 9.16 -11.33 18.09
N GLU A 535 9.73 -10.63 17.14
CA GLU A 535 9.43 -10.80 15.71
C GLU A 535 10.69 -10.93 14.88
N ARG A 536 10.82 -12.05 14.18
CA ARG A 536 11.87 -12.27 13.19
C ARG A 536 11.62 -11.39 11.97
N ARG A 537 12.12 -10.16 11.98
CA ARG A 537 12.41 -9.44 10.74
C ARG A 537 13.85 -9.69 10.35
N PRO A 538 14.16 -10.00 9.10
CA PRO A 538 15.53 -9.97 8.63
C PRO A 538 16.07 -8.54 8.83
N SER A 539 17.24 -8.41 9.45
CA SER A 539 17.93 -7.14 9.71
C SER A 539 18.31 -6.32 8.46
N ASN A 540 17.85 -6.74 7.29
CA ASN A 540 18.19 -6.27 5.95
C ASN A 540 17.12 -5.36 5.32
N LEU A 541 16.07 -5.01 6.05
CA LEU A 541 14.96 -4.19 5.52
C LEU A 541 15.26 -2.68 5.47
N TRP A 542 16.48 -2.28 5.83
CA TRP A 542 16.82 -0.87 6.08
C TRP A 542 17.70 -0.20 5.03
N MET A 543 18.19 -0.94 4.02
CA MET A 543 18.92 -0.33 2.91
C MET A 543 17.99 -0.20 1.71
N PRO A 544 17.86 1.00 1.12
CA PRO A 544 17.09 1.19 -0.12
C PRO A 544 17.46 0.18 -1.20
N GLU A 545 18.73 -0.19 -1.27
CA GLU A 545 19.27 -1.16 -2.23
C GLU A 545 18.78 -2.60 -2.03
N GLU A 546 18.46 -3.03 -0.80
CA GLU A 546 18.06 -4.41 -0.51
C GLU A 546 16.55 -4.66 -0.68
N ARG A 547 15.69 -3.65 -0.54
CA ARG A 547 14.24 -3.74 -0.79
C ARG A 547 13.91 -3.92 -2.26
N ILE A 548 14.67 -3.24 -3.10
CA ILE A 548 14.63 -3.34 -4.55
C ILE A 548 14.90 -4.78 -5.00
N PHE A 549 15.79 -5.50 -4.31
CA PHE A 549 16.10 -6.91 -4.57
C PHE A 549 14.96 -7.89 -4.27
N ALA A 550 14.04 -7.58 -3.37
CA ALA A 550 12.95 -8.50 -3.02
C ALA A 550 11.89 -8.57 -4.14
N ARG A 551 11.46 -7.44 -4.71
CA ARG A 551 10.55 -7.39 -5.88
C ARG A 551 11.20 -7.95 -7.14
N ALA A 552 12.43 -7.56 -7.42
CA ALA A 552 13.19 -8.09 -8.56
C ALA A 552 13.49 -9.60 -8.43
N ARG A 553 13.63 -10.15 -7.21
CA ARG A 553 13.76 -11.61 -7.00
C ARG A 553 12.46 -12.36 -7.25
N ALA A 554 11.30 -11.81 -6.88
CA ALA A 554 10.00 -12.40 -7.17
C ALA A 554 9.75 -12.45 -8.69
N ALA A 555 9.96 -11.33 -9.39
CA ALA A 555 9.86 -11.25 -10.85
C ALA A 555 10.88 -12.15 -11.57
N ARG A 556 12.11 -12.33 -11.04
CA ARG A 556 13.13 -13.23 -11.61
C ARG A 556 12.84 -14.71 -11.37
N GLY A 557 12.26 -15.05 -10.22
CA GLY A 557 11.81 -16.41 -9.96
C GLY A 557 10.86 -16.87 -11.06
N GLN A 558 9.92 -16.03 -11.45
CA GLN A 558 8.96 -16.30 -12.53
C GLN A 558 9.63 -16.35 -13.91
N ARG A 559 10.54 -15.44 -14.25
CA ARG A 559 11.24 -15.42 -15.56
C ARG A 559 12.19 -16.61 -15.76
N ARG A 560 12.91 -17.04 -14.72
CA ARG A 560 13.76 -18.26 -14.77
C ARG A 560 12.93 -19.54 -14.93
N TRP A 561 11.77 -19.59 -14.30
CA TRP A 561 10.83 -20.70 -14.46
C TRP A 561 10.29 -20.78 -15.90
N LYS A 562 9.88 -19.65 -16.49
CA LYS A 562 9.44 -19.60 -17.90
C LYS A 562 10.54 -20.07 -18.86
N LYS A 563 11.80 -19.71 -18.62
CA LYS A 563 12.95 -20.17 -19.44
C LYS A 563 13.23 -21.66 -19.26
N ALA A 564 13.11 -22.20 -18.03
CA ALA A 564 13.26 -23.62 -17.74
C ALA A 564 12.11 -24.45 -18.34
N LEU A 565 10.85 -23.98 -18.26
CA LEU A 565 9.70 -24.65 -18.88
C LEU A 565 9.79 -24.67 -20.41
N ARG A 566 10.30 -23.61 -21.05
CA ARG A 566 10.54 -23.61 -22.52
C ARG A 566 11.63 -24.60 -22.95
N SER A 567 12.62 -24.88 -22.09
CA SER A 567 13.66 -25.86 -22.34
C SER A 567 13.21 -27.33 -22.13
N LEU A 568 12.05 -27.52 -21.46
CA LEU A 568 11.44 -28.83 -21.19
C LEU A 568 10.31 -29.20 -22.15
N ALA A 569 9.94 -28.31 -23.09
CA ALA A 569 8.97 -28.64 -24.13
C ALA A 569 9.54 -29.77 -25.02
N PRO A 570 8.79 -30.86 -25.26
CA PRO A 570 9.26 -31.94 -26.08
C PRO A 570 9.50 -31.44 -27.51
N VAL A 571 10.69 -31.71 -28.03
CA VAL A 571 11.00 -31.56 -29.45
C VAL A 571 9.99 -32.40 -30.21
N LYS A 572 9.08 -31.76 -30.97
CA LYS A 572 8.19 -32.49 -31.89
C LYS A 572 9.04 -33.15 -32.93
N GLY A 573 9.04 -34.49 -32.92
CA GLY A 573 9.50 -35.31 -34.01
C GLY A 573 8.53 -35.24 -35.22
#